data_2587f5c82a446e21c947291a6d3db529
#
_entry.id   2587f5c82a446e21c947291a6d3db529
#
_cell.length_a   1.000
_cell.length_b   1.000
_cell.length_c   1.000
_cell.angle_alpha   90.00
_cell.angle_beta   90.00
_cell.angle_gamma   90.00
#
_symmetry.space_group_name_H-M   'P 1'
#
loop_
_entity.id
_entity.type
_entity.pdbx_description
1 polymer ?
#
loop_
_entity_poly.entity_id
_entity_poly.type
_entity_poly.pdbx_seq_one_letter_code
_entity_poly.pdbx_strand_id
1 'polypeptide(L)'
;MTKASRKADGVRDRITGAGGISLDETIYAGAGAGTGKTQALVERIVNLIIHGGVQPGKIAAVTFTVAAASELMQRVREELEKRLDEEVVKNGGENPGDIQITLSNALNSLDSAFVGTIHSFAQSLLRERPLPVGLPPVFELYDAVQGDERFD
;
A
#
# COMPACT_ATOMS: atom_id res chain seq x y z
N MET A 1 -3.33 22.38 23.94
CA MET A 1 -2.76 22.09 22.60
C MET A 1 -2.28 23.37 21.96
N THR A 2 -1.01 23.47 21.61
CA THR A 2 -0.41 24.66 21.01
C THR A 2 -0.77 24.77 19.51
N LYS A 3 -0.71 26.01 18.96
CA LYS A 3 -0.97 26.28 17.53
C LYS A 3 -0.08 25.45 16.57
N ALA A 4 1.14 25.11 17.02
CA ALA A 4 2.09 24.25 16.30
C ALA A 4 1.61 22.78 16.24
N SER A 5 1.01 22.24 17.31
CA SER A 5 0.45 20.89 17.35
C SER A 5 -0.69 20.72 16.35
N ARG A 6 -1.66 21.67 16.30
CA ARG A 6 -2.77 21.62 15.33
C ARG A 6 -2.30 21.69 13.88
N LYS A 7 -1.21 22.44 13.58
CA LYS A 7 -0.66 22.52 12.23
C LYS A 7 0.06 21.22 11.82
N ALA A 8 0.73 20.57 12.76
CA ALA A 8 1.37 19.27 12.53
C ALA A 8 0.33 18.16 12.32
N ASP A 9 -0.76 18.16 13.10
CA ASP A 9 -1.86 17.22 12.97
C ASP A 9 -2.52 17.34 11.58
N GLY A 10 -2.84 18.55 11.11
CA GLY A 10 -3.42 18.76 9.79
C GLY A 10 -2.51 18.39 8.61
N VAL A 11 -1.19 18.48 8.75
CA VAL A 11 -0.23 18.00 7.75
C VAL A 11 -0.22 16.46 7.73
N ARG A 12 -0.23 15.83 8.91
CA ARG A 12 -0.31 14.37 9.02
C ARG A 12 -1.59 13.84 8.41
N ASP A 13 -2.75 14.44 8.72
CA ASP A 13 -4.06 14.05 8.19
C ASP A 13 -4.09 14.07 6.65
N ARG A 14 -3.48 15.08 6.02
CA ARG A 14 -3.35 15.14 4.56
C ARG A 14 -2.46 14.02 4.02
N ILE A 15 -1.32 13.74 4.66
CA ILE A 15 -0.40 12.68 4.24
C ILE A 15 -1.06 11.31 4.38
N THR A 16 -1.72 11.06 5.50
CA THR A 16 -2.35 9.76 5.77
C THR A 16 -3.70 9.59 5.09
N GLY A 17 -4.34 10.68 4.69
CA GLY A 17 -5.71 10.66 4.15
C GLY A 17 -6.77 10.41 5.22
N ALA A 18 -6.51 10.82 6.47
CA ALA A 18 -7.44 10.65 7.58
C ALA A 18 -8.82 11.24 7.24
N GLY A 19 -9.89 10.46 7.50
CA GLY A 19 -11.25 10.89 7.17
C GLY A 19 -11.52 11.12 5.68
N GLY A 20 -10.70 10.56 4.78
CA GLY A 20 -10.85 10.72 3.33
C GLY A 20 -10.22 12.00 2.76
N ILE A 21 -9.52 12.79 3.57
CA ILE A 21 -8.89 14.05 3.15
C ILE A 21 -7.73 13.76 2.17
N SER A 22 -7.71 14.44 1.01
CA SER A 22 -6.60 14.40 0.04
C SER A 22 -6.22 12.99 -0.46
N LEU A 23 -7.15 12.05 -0.51
CA LEU A 23 -6.90 10.69 -1.01
C LEU A 23 -6.65 10.65 -2.53
N ASP A 24 -7.19 11.61 -3.27
CA ASP A 24 -7.05 11.81 -4.72
C ASP A 24 -5.84 12.67 -5.10
N GLU A 25 -5.13 13.25 -4.12
CA GLU A 25 -3.98 14.10 -4.36
C GLU A 25 -2.67 13.32 -4.44
N THR A 26 -1.77 13.75 -5.32
CA THR A 26 -0.36 13.32 -5.30
C THR A 26 0.36 14.04 -4.17
N ILE A 27 0.93 13.27 -3.23
CA ILE A 27 1.60 13.81 -2.07
C ILE A 27 3.08 13.42 -2.08
N TYR A 28 3.95 14.40 -1.88
CA TYR A 28 5.35 14.22 -1.60
C TYR A 28 5.62 14.48 -0.11
N ALA A 29 6.09 13.47 0.62
CA ALA A 29 6.42 13.56 2.03
C ALA A 29 7.93 13.40 2.25
N GLY A 30 8.63 14.52 2.38
CA GLY A 30 10.05 14.56 2.76
C GLY A 30 10.21 14.48 4.27
N ALA A 31 10.86 13.43 4.78
CA ALA A 31 11.04 13.25 6.21
C ALA A 31 12.32 12.46 6.51
N GLY A 32 12.99 12.76 7.62
CA GLY A 32 14.18 12.07 8.10
C GLY A 32 13.94 10.61 8.51
N ALA A 33 14.98 9.88 8.84
CA ALA A 33 14.85 8.54 9.43
C ALA A 33 14.13 8.61 10.78
N GLY A 34 13.32 7.59 11.10
CA GLY A 34 12.59 7.51 12.37
C GLY A 34 11.39 8.45 12.54
N THR A 35 11.00 9.21 11.51
CA THR A 35 9.89 10.19 11.58
C THR A 35 8.50 9.57 11.33
N GLY A 36 8.39 8.26 11.24
CA GLY A 36 7.10 7.58 11.04
C GLY A 36 6.60 7.53 9.60
N LYS A 37 7.48 7.65 8.59
CA LYS A 37 7.10 7.56 7.16
C LYS A 37 6.35 6.27 6.83
N THR A 38 6.87 5.13 7.30
CA THR A 38 6.23 3.83 7.05
C THR A 38 4.85 3.77 7.69
N GLN A 39 4.71 4.29 8.91
CA GLN A 39 3.42 4.36 9.59
C GLN A 39 2.42 5.24 8.81
N ALA A 40 2.86 6.39 8.33
CA ALA A 40 2.00 7.28 7.52
C ALA A 40 1.58 6.62 6.20
N LEU A 41 2.47 5.82 5.58
CA LEU A 41 2.14 5.06 4.37
C LEU A 41 1.11 3.97 4.66
N VAL A 42 1.28 3.21 5.75
CA VAL A 42 0.31 2.20 6.20
C VAL A 42 -1.06 2.84 6.41
N GLU A 43 -1.12 3.92 7.19
CA GLU A 43 -2.35 4.66 7.45
C GLU A 43 -3.01 5.16 6.14
N ARG A 44 -2.23 5.66 5.18
CA ARG A 44 -2.74 6.09 3.89
C ARG A 44 -3.34 4.94 3.09
N ILE A 45 -2.66 3.79 3.03
CA ILE A 45 -3.19 2.60 2.34
C ILE A 45 -4.53 2.17 2.94
N VAL A 46 -4.60 2.09 4.26
CA VAL A 46 -5.84 1.73 4.98
C VAL A 46 -6.95 2.75 4.73
N ASN A 47 -6.64 4.05 4.76
CA ASN A 47 -7.61 5.10 4.50
C ASN A 47 -8.08 5.15 3.03
N LEU A 48 -7.21 4.81 2.05
CA LEU A 48 -7.61 4.61 0.66
C LEU A 48 -8.66 3.50 0.52
N ILE A 49 -8.52 2.43 1.29
CA ILE A 49 -9.49 1.33 1.30
C ILE A 49 -10.81 1.77 1.97
N ILE A 50 -10.74 2.32 3.18
CA ILE A 50 -11.92 2.63 3.99
C ILE A 50 -12.71 3.81 3.42
N HIS A 51 -12.03 4.91 3.13
CA HIS A 51 -12.66 6.18 2.74
C HIS A 51 -12.62 6.44 1.24
N GLY A 52 -11.58 5.94 0.55
CA GLY A 52 -11.45 6.06 -0.89
C GLY A 52 -12.15 4.97 -1.68
N GLY A 53 -12.63 3.90 -1.02
CA GLY A 53 -13.25 2.75 -1.69
C GLY A 53 -12.33 2.00 -2.64
N VAL A 54 -11.01 2.15 -2.48
CA VAL A 54 -10.00 1.54 -3.35
C VAL A 54 -9.84 0.07 -2.98
N GLN A 55 -10.07 -0.82 -3.94
CA GLN A 55 -9.84 -2.25 -3.73
C GLN A 55 -8.33 -2.55 -3.64
N PRO A 56 -7.89 -3.52 -2.81
CA PRO A 56 -6.47 -3.89 -2.66
C PRO A 56 -5.76 -4.14 -4.00
N GLY A 57 -6.37 -4.85 -4.94
CA GLY A 57 -5.79 -5.10 -6.27
C GLY A 57 -5.56 -3.86 -7.15
N LYS A 58 -5.99 -2.68 -6.71
CA LYS A 58 -5.70 -1.39 -7.36
C LYS A 58 -4.58 -0.60 -6.67
N ILE A 59 -4.00 -1.16 -5.62
CA ILE A 59 -2.92 -0.54 -4.84
C ILE A 59 -1.59 -1.16 -5.25
N ALA A 60 -0.62 -0.30 -5.57
CA ALA A 60 0.76 -0.69 -5.77
C ALA A 60 1.66 0.11 -4.79
N ALA A 61 2.32 -0.60 -3.90
CA ALA A 61 3.32 -0.03 -2.99
C ALA A 61 4.72 -0.55 -3.34
N VAL A 62 5.62 0.37 -3.63
CA VAL A 62 6.96 0.04 -4.11
C VAL A 62 8.00 0.44 -3.07
N THR A 63 8.92 -0.49 -2.79
CA THR A 63 10.02 -0.33 -1.83
C THR A 63 11.37 -0.61 -2.49
N PHE A 64 12.45 -0.40 -1.74
CA PHE A 64 13.80 -0.71 -2.24
C PHE A 64 14.21 -2.17 -1.98
N THR A 65 13.69 -2.80 -0.94
CA THR A 65 14.07 -4.16 -0.54
C THR A 65 12.88 -5.07 -0.35
N VAL A 66 13.08 -6.36 -0.56
CA VAL A 66 12.05 -7.39 -0.33
C VAL A 66 11.64 -7.41 1.14
N ALA A 67 12.59 -7.27 2.06
CA ALA A 67 12.30 -7.22 3.49
C ALA A 67 11.38 -6.05 3.86
N ALA A 68 11.63 -4.84 3.31
CA ALA A 68 10.76 -3.68 3.54
C ALA A 68 9.36 -3.87 2.93
N ALA A 69 9.27 -4.55 1.79
CA ALA A 69 7.97 -4.88 1.18
C ALA A 69 7.16 -5.84 2.07
N SER A 70 7.79 -6.90 2.58
CA SER A 70 7.15 -7.87 3.48
C SER A 70 6.72 -7.21 4.79
N GLU A 71 7.57 -6.37 5.38
CA GLU A 71 7.24 -5.61 6.58
C GLU A 71 6.07 -4.65 6.35
N LEU A 72 6.03 -3.95 5.21
CA LEU A 72 4.93 -3.05 4.87
C LEU A 72 3.62 -3.81 4.74
N MET A 73 3.60 -4.94 4.03
CA MET A 73 2.42 -5.78 3.86
C MET A 73 1.90 -6.28 5.21
N GLN A 74 2.79 -6.75 6.08
CA GLN A 74 2.43 -7.20 7.42
C GLN A 74 1.79 -6.06 8.23
N ARG A 75 2.39 -4.88 8.25
CA ARG A 75 1.86 -3.72 8.97
C ARG A 75 0.51 -3.25 8.44
N VAL A 76 0.29 -3.32 7.12
CA VAL A 76 -1.01 -2.99 6.52
C VAL A 76 -2.07 -3.99 7.00
N ARG A 77 -1.75 -5.29 7.02
CA ARG A 77 -2.65 -6.33 7.53
C ARG A 77 -3.00 -6.10 8.99
N GLU A 78 -2.01 -5.89 9.85
CA GLU A 78 -2.19 -5.63 11.28
C GLU A 78 -3.08 -4.38 11.54
N GLU A 79 -2.89 -3.32 10.77
CA GLU A 79 -3.70 -2.11 10.92
C GLU A 79 -5.14 -2.33 10.42
N LEU A 80 -5.36 -3.10 9.34
CA LEU A 80 -6.71 -3.47 8.89
C LEU A 80 -7.44 -4.34 9.92
N GLU A 81 -6.76 -5.34 10.48
CA GLU A 81 -7.31 -6.20 11.54
C GLU A 81 -7.70 -5.38 12.78
N LYS A 82 -6.80 -4.51 13.24
CA LYS A 82 -7.05 -3.61 14.36
C LYS A 82 -8.27 -2.71 14.10
N ARG A 83 -8.40 -2.13 12.92
CA ARG A 83 -9.55 -1.29 12.55
C ARG A 83 -10.85 -2.10 12.49
N LEU A 84 -10.77 -3.35 12.02
CA LEU A 84 -11.92 -4.26 12.01
C LEU A 84 -12.38 -4.56 13.43
N ASP A 85 -11.47 -4.88 14.35
CA ASP A 85 -11.80 -5.14 15.75
C ASP A 85 -12.42 -3.92 16.43
N GLU A 86 -11.87 -2.72 16.18
CA GLU A 86 -12.42 -1.45 16.68
C GLU A 86 -13.88 -1.23 16.20
N GLU A 87 -14.16 -1.52 14.93
CA GLU A 87 -15.51 -1.38 14.36
C GLU A 87 -16.50 -2.43 14.88
N VAL A 88 -16.05 -3.68 15.08
CA VAL A 88 -16.86 -4.74 15.72
C VAL A 88 -17.28 -4.35 17.13
N VAL A 89 -16.36 -3.80 17.92
CA VAL A 89 -16.64 -3.33 19.28
C VAL A 89 -17.63 -2.16 19.28
N LYS A 90 -17.47 -1.18 18.36
CA LYS A 90 -18.38 -0.03 18.24
C LYS A 90 -19.82 -0.46 17.90
N ASN A 91 -19.95 -1.44 17.02
CA ASN A 91 -21.27 -1.92 16.55
C ASN A 91 -21.94 -2.91 17.53
N GLY A 92 -21.31 -3.22 18.67
CA GLY A 92 -21.87 -4.11 19.68
C GLY A 92 -22.06 -5.57 19.23
N GLY A 93 -21.42 -5.97 18.11
CA GLY A 93 -21.55 -7.33 17.56
C GLY A 93 -22.85 -7.61 16.81
N GLU A 94 -23.75 -6.60 16.69
CA GLU A 94 -24.95 -6.70 15.86
C GLU A 94 -24.60 -6.52 14.36
N ASN A 95 -25.54 -6.33 13.48
CA ASN A 95 -25.34 -6.29 12.03
C ASN A 95 -24.05 -5.51 11.60
N PRO A 96 -23.17 -6.10 10.77
CA PRO A 96 -21.94 -5.45 10.34
C PRO A 96 -22.24 -4.16 9.57
N GLY A 97 -21.60 -3.06 9.97
CA GLY A 97 -21.68 -1.78 9.24
C GLY A 97 -20.85 -1.82 7.93
N ASP A 98 -21.07 -0.85 7.07
CA ASP A 98 -20.39 -0.74 5.75
C ASP A 98 -18.86 -0.77 5.88
N ILE A 99 -18.31 -0.11 6.88
CA ILE A 99 -16.85 -0.08 7.15
C ILE A 99 -16.35 -1.47 7.54
N GLN A 100 -17.09 -2.20 8.37
CA GLN A 100 -16.73 -3.55 8.78
C GLN A 100 -16.73 -4.53 7.60
N ILE A 101 -17.72 -4.43 6.71
CA ILE A 101 -17.80 -5.21 5.47
C ILE A 101 -16.60 -4.86 4.56
N THR A 102 -16.29 -3.58 4.40
CA THR A 102 -15.16 -3.10 3.60
C THR A 102 -13.84 -3.64 4.12
N LEU A 103 -13.59 -3.57 5.43
CA LEU A 103 -12.38 -4.07 6.07
C LEU A 103 -12.24 -5.60 5.92
N SER A 104 -13.32 -6.35 6.13
CA SER A 104 -13.33 -7.81 5.97
C SER A 104 -13.02 -8.21 4.52
N ASN A 105 -13.63 -7.54 3.53
CA ASN A 105 -13.36 -7.77 2.12
C ASN A 105 -11.92 -7.41 1.74
N ALA A 106 -11.40 -6.32 2.30
CA ALA A 106 -10.02 -5.90 2.08
C ALA A 106 -9.02 -6.92 2.61
N LEU A 107 -9.23 -7.45 3.82
CA LEU A 107 -8.39 -8.48 4.40
C LEU A 107 -8.40 -9.77 3.55
N ASN A 108 -9.57 -10.19 3.07
CA ASN A 108 -9.72 -11.38 2.23
C ASN A 108 -9.05 -11.24 0.84
N SER A 109 -8.90 -10.02 0.35
CA SER A 109 -8.32 -9.74 -0.97
C SER A 109 -6.97 -9.02 -0.89
N LEU A 110 -6.38 -8.88 0.30
CA LEU A 110 -5.15 -8.10 0.50
C LEU A 110 -3.98 -8.61 -0.35
N ASP A 111 -3.89 -9.90 -0.56
CA ASP A 111 -2.85 -10.54 -1.38
C ASP A 111 -2.93 -10.17 -2.87
N SER A 112 -4.02 -9.54 -3.31
CA SER A 112 -4.14 -8.97 -4.65
C SER A 112 -3.45 -7.61 -4.80
N ALA A 113 -3.09 -6.93 -3.70
CA ALA A 113 -2.31 -5.72 -3.73
C ALA A 113 -0.87 -6.01 -4.16
N PHE A 114 -0.31 -5.15 -5.00
CA PHE A 114 1.11 -5.25 -5.29
C PHE A 114 1.91 -4.54 -4.19
N VAL A 115 2.72 -5.30 -3.45
CA VAL A 115 3.72 -4.73 -2.52
C VAL A 115 5.05 -5.41 -2.81
N GLY A 116 6.02 -4.66 -3.33
CA GLY A 116 7.27 -5.24 -3.79
C GLY A 116 8.36 -4.21 -4.08
N THR A 117 9.47 -4.68 -4.66
CA THR A 117 10.54 -3.80 -5.10
C THR A 117 10.21 -3.14 -6.44
N ILE A 118 10.94 -2.05 -6.78
CA ILE A 118 10.78 -1.40 -8.09
C ILE A 118 11.05 -2.39 -9.25
N HIS A 119 12.03 -3.28 -9.08
CA HIS A 119 12.35 -4.29 -10.08
C HIS A 119 11.20 -5.30 -10.26
N SER A 120 10.65 -5.83 -9.16
CA SER A 120 9.52 -6.75 -9.24
C SER A 120 8.25 -6.08 -9.78
N PHE A 121 8.06 -4.77 -9.51
CA PHE A 121 6.97 -4.00 -10.11
C PHE A 121 7.13 -3.86 -11.62
N ALA A 122 8.32 -3.47 -12.09
CA ALA A 122 8.60 -3.38 -13.52
C ALA A 122 8.40 -4.74 -14.22
N GLN A 123 8.88 -5.83 -13.60
CA GLN A 123 8.67 -7.19 -14.11
C GLN A 123 7.20 -7.58 -14.21
N SER A 124 6.39 -7.22 -13.19
CA SER A 124 4.95 -7.52 -13.23
C SER A 124 4.24 -6.80 -14.39
N LEU A 125 4.59 -5.53 -14.63
CA LEU A 125 4.05 -4.76 -15.77
C LEU A 125 4.45 -5.36 -17.12
N LEU A 126 5.73 -5.77 -17.28
CA LEU A 126 6.21 -6.40 -18.51
C LEU A 126 5.49 -7.74 -18.78
N ARG A 127 5.25 -8.53 -17.73
CA ARG A 127 4.52 -9.80 -17.87
C ARG A 127 3.03 -9.61 -18.18
N GLU A 128 2.43 -8.55 -17.64
CA GLU A 128 1.02 -8.23 -17.92
C GLU A 128 0.81 -7.78 -19.39
N ARG A 129 1.78 -7.00 -19.93
CA ARG A 129 1.67 -6.42 -21.28
C ARG A 129 3.00 -6.52 -22.05
N PRO A 130 3.44 -7.73 -22.46
CA PRO A 130 4.72 -7.90 -23.13
C PRO A 130 4.74 -7.35 -24.55
N LEU A 131 3.66 -7.48 -25.31
CA LEU A 131 3.58 -7.12 -26.72
C LEU A 131 3.82 -5.64 -27.03
N PRO A 132 3.28 -4.65 -26.27
CA PRO A 132 3.52 -3.23 -26.52
C PRO A 132 4.99 -2.81 -26.41
N VAL A 133 5.81 -3.59 -25.70
CA VAL A 133 7.25 -3.33 -25.54
C VAL A 133 8.12 -4.25 -26.39
N GLY A 134 7.51 -5.01 -27.32
CA GLY A 134 8.22 -5.88 -28.26
C GLY A 134 8.74 -7.18 -27.65
N LEU A 135 8.24 -7.56 -26.47
CA LEU A 135 8.61 -8.84 -25.84
C LEU A 135 7.66 -9.96 -26.31
N PRO A 136 8.15 -11.22 -26.42
CA PRO A 136 7.28 -12.36 -26.68
C PRO A 136 6.29 -12.57 -25.52
N PRO A 137 5.14 -13.23 -25.75
CA PRO A 137 4.14 -13.50 -24.70
C PRO A 137 4.70 -14.27 -23.48
N VAL A 138 5.72 -15.08 -23.71
CA VAL A 138 6.48 -15.79 -22.68
C VAL A 138 7.93 -15.42 -22.83
N PHE A 139 8.53 -14.85 -21.80
CA PHE A 139 9.95 -14.48 -21.74
C PHE A 139 10.53 -14.80 -20.36
N GLU A 140 11.81 -15.12 -20.35
CA GLU A 140 12.57 -15.33 -19.13
C GLU A 140 13.37 -14.06 -18.79
N LEU A 141 13.49 -13.81 -17.51
CA LEU A 141 14.31 -12.74 -16.98
C LEU A 141 15.64 -13.35 -16.53
N TYR A 142 16.71 -12.87 -17.10
CA TYR A 142 18.06 -13.25 -16.67
C TYR A 142 18.46 -12.43 -15.45
N ASP A 143 19.11 -13.06 -14.49
CA ASP A 143 19.82 -12.35 -13.44
C ASP A 143 21.16 -11.78 -13.98
N ALA A 144 21.84 -10.96 -13.17
CA ALA A 144 23.09 -10.32 -13.60
C ALA A 144 24.19 -11.34 -13.98
N VAL A 145 24.19 -12.51 -13.34
CA VAL A 145 25.18 -13.57 -13.62
C VAL A 145 24.91 -14.25 -14.95
N GLN A 146 23.64 -14.56 -15.25
CA GLN A 146 23.21 -15.15 -16.51
C GLN A 146 23.34 -14.18 -17.70
N GLY A 147 23.24 -12.86 -17.42
CA GLY A 147 23.43 -11.82 -18.43
C GLY A 147 24.88 -11.76 -18.94
N ASP A 148 25.87 -11.81 -18.05
CA ASP A 148 27.29 -11.71 -18.41
C ASP A 148 27.76 -12.90 -19.24
N GLU A 149 27.25 -14.13 -18.99
CA GLU A 149 27.64 -15.33 -19.76
C GLU A 149 27.15 -15.33 -21.23
N ARG A 150 26.24 -14.44 -21.60
CA ARG A 150 25.65 -14.43 -22.96
C ARG A 150 26.18 -13.31 -23.86
N PHE A 151 26.89 -12.34 -23.29
CA PHE A 151 27.44 -11.19 -24.03
C PHE A 151 28.99 -11.26 -24.21
N ASP A 152 29.66 -12.34 -23.77
CA ASP A 152 31.01 -12.72 -24.12
C ASP A 152 31.01 -13.72 -25.31
#